data_af896057b513e2f1eeaddeb1d0e40676
#
_entry.id   af896057b513e2f1eeaddeb1d0e40676
#
_cell.length_a   1.000
_cell.length_b   1.000
_cell.length_c   1.000
_cell.angle_alpha   90.00
_cell.angle_beta   90.00
_cell.angle_gamma   90.00
#
_symmetry.space_group_name_H-M   'P 1'
#
loop_
_entity.id
_entity.type
_entity.pdbx_description
1 polymer ?
#
loop_
_entity_poly.entity_id
_entity_poly.type
_entity_poly.pdbx_seq_one_letter_code
_entity_poly.pdbx_strand_id
1 'polypeptide(L)'
;MEAGGRKTGAADPSGGRPRAALSPAIAGRCEVPMLNPDARSEVERPMSDERGPRRRTAAPPIYHIRRMKLEAPNRRYRRATLRDVIREFTPNWFSVTMGTGAFALALNQIPLPIPGIFDFAGGLWLLDSLLFALFSLVYATRWVFFFNQACGIARHPVMSMFLGAIPMGLATIINGLLVFGGGETAVWMAHGLWWLDVTMSVGCGLVVPFLMFTVQEHSMEKMTAAWLLPIVAAEVAAVSGALLVPHLSPSEAFLVLILCYALWAFSVPLAMSMLVILLVRLVLHKLPQRDMAASGWVALGPIGTGALGLVLLGGDAPAIFAVAELPDVGKVALDIGIIGGTMLWGYGAWWLLLAILKTGRYLREGLPFNLGCWGFTFPLGVYSLATLALARATRLAFFSVIGSILVALLAAVWFIVAVLTIVGAWDGRLLAAPPSPRSRAVNALHRSPMSTP
;
A
#
# COMPACT_ATOMS: atom_id res chain seq x y z
N MET A 1 -62.93 -37.82 26.40
CA MET A 1 -63.63 -38.52 25.31
C MET A 1 -62.61 -38.60 24.20
N GLU A 2 -61.97 -39.68 24.20
CA GLU A 2 -61.86 -40.78 23.22
C GLU A 2 -61.04 -40.38 22.00
N ALA A 3 -59.87 -40.89 21.85
CA ALA A 3 -59.41 -42.26 21.64
C ALA A 3 -59.52 -42.72 20.18
N GLY A 4 -58.48 -43.22 19.66
CA GLY A 4 -58.39 -44.16 18.53
C GLY A 4 -57.31 -43.72 17.52
N GLY A 5 -56.25 -44.39 17.25
CA GLY A 5 -55.86 -45.79 17.46
C GLY A 5 -55.48 -46.46 16.14
N ARG A 6 -54.25 -46.94 16.05
CA ARG A 6 -53.77 -48.08 15.22
C ARG A 6 -53.68 -47.91 13.70
N LYS A 7 -52.81 -48.47 12.96
CA LYS A 7 -51.71 -49.47 13.03
C LYS A 7 -51.11 -49.66 11.64
N THR A 8 -49.80 -49.89 11.57
CA THR A 8 -49.09 -50.93 10.81
C THR A 8 -49.24 -51.08 9.30
N GLY A 9 -48.16 -51.16 8.59
CA GLY A 9 -48.03 -51.80 7.28
C GLY A 9 -46.60 -51.72 6.75
N ALA A 10 -45.79 -52.72 7.04
CA ALA A 10 -44.52 -52.99 6.39
C ALA A 10 -44.76 -53.62 5.02
N ALA A 11 -43.96 -53.20 4.01
CA ALA A 11 -43.63 -54.07 2.87
C ALA A 11 -42.44 -53.45 2.11
N ASP A 12 -41.28 -54.06 2.21
CA ASP A 12 -40.24 -54.09 1.18
C ASP A 12 -40.67 -55.14 0.14
N PRO A 13 -40.44 -54.98 -1.15
CA PRO A 13 -39.23 -55.57 -1.70
C PRO A 13 -38.62 -54.89 -2.95
N SER A 14 -37.27 -54.94 -2.98
CA SER A 14 -36.45 -55.28 -4.15
C SER A 14 -36.81 -54.69 -5.53
N GLY A 15 -35.97 -53.80 -6.03
CA GLY A 15 -35.94 -53.40 -7.44
C GLY A 15 -34.52 -52.88 -7.77
N GLY A 16 -33.67 -53.81 -8.17
CA GLY A 16 -32.27 -53.52 -8.58
C GLY A 16 -32.20 -52.64 -9.85
N ARG A 17 -31.32 -51.69 -9.82
CA ARG A 17 -30.80 -51.03 -11.03
C ARG A 17 -29.27 -51.15 -11.08
N PRO A 18 -28.68 -51.35 -12.25
CA PRO A 18 -27.30 -51.77 -12.42
C PRO A 18 -26.31 -50.63 -12.13
N ARG A 19 -25.27 -50.96 -11.37
CA ARG A 19 -24.06 -50.12 -11.19
C ARG A 19 -23.33 -50.04 -12.54
N ALA A 20 -23.23 -48.84 -13.10
CA ALA A 20 -22.28 -48.54 -14.15
C ALA A 20 -20.87 -48.57 -13.55
N ALA A 21 -20.05 -49.48 -14.04
CA ALA A 21 -18.64 -49.61 -13.74
C ALA A 21 -17.88 -48.42 -14.32
N LEU A 22 -17.28 -47.58 -13.47
CA LEU A 22 -16.27 -46.61 -13.83
C LEU A 22 -14.90 -47.32 -13.87
N SER A 23 -14.32 -47.32 -15.05
CA SER A 23 -12.99 -47.83 -15.39
C SER A 23 -11.90 -47.20 -14.55
N PRO A 24 -10.90 -47.94 -14.04
CA PRO A 24 -9.75 -47.39 -13.32
C PRO A 24 -8.61 -47.11 -14.31
N ALA A 25 -8.49 -45.86 -14.73
CA ALA A 25 -7.26 -45.41 -15.40
C ALA A 25 -6.93 -44.02 -14.83
N ILE A 26 -5.78 -43.95 -14.20
CA ILE A 26 -4.90 -42.88 -13.77
C ILE A 26 -4.57 -43.03 -12.26
N ALA A 27 -3.82 -44.08 -11.96
CA ALA A 27 -2.94 -44.11 -10.79
C ALA A 27 -1.48 -44.03 -11.31
N GLY A 28 -1.05 -42.82 -11.62
CA GLY A 28 0.36 -42.52 -11.82
C GLY A 28 1.08 -42.52 -10.48
N ARG A 29 1.94 -43.51 -10.26
CA ARG A 29 2.83 -43.61 -9.11
C ARG A 29 3.83 -42.48 -9.13
N CYS A 30 3.88 -41.66 -8.12
CA CYS A 30 5.05 -40.86 -7.76
C CYS A 30 6.11 -41.81 -7.20
N GLU A 31 7.05 -42.24 -8.00
CA GLU A 31 8.28 -42.87 -7.55
C GLU A 31 9.25 -41.79 -7.06
N VAL A 32 9.51 -41.78 -5.74
CA VAL A 32 10.60 -41.03 -5.12
C VAL A 32 11.89 -41.78 -5.48
N PRO A 33 12.93 -41.13 -6.08
CA PRO A 33 14.21 -41.79 -6.33
C PRO A 33 14.89 -42.08 -5.01
N MET A 34 15.07 -43.36 -4.70
CA MET A 34 15.91 -43.83 -3.59
C MET A 34 17.37 -43.54 -3.90
N LEU A 35 18.06 -42.90 -2.98
CA LEU A 35 19.51 -42.67 -3.01
C LEU A 35 20.25 -44.01 -3.08
N ASN A 36 21.10 -44.17 -4.09
CA ASN A 36 22.00 -45.30 -4.29
C ASN A 36 23.09 -45.30 -3.19
N PRO A 37 23.26 -46.39 -2.40
CA PRO A 37 24.26 -46.43 -1.34
C PRO A 37 25.69 -46.73 -1.77
N ASP A 38 25.98 -46.89 -3.10
CA ASP A 38 27.30 -47.37 -3.57
C ASP A 38 28.27 -46.30 -4.09
N ALA A 39 28.08 -45.02 -3.73
CA ALA A 39 29.04 -43.98 -4.06
C ALA A 39 30.02 -43.68 -2.90
N ARG A 40 30.64 -44.73 -2.37
CA ARG A 40 31.82 -44.62 -1.48
C ARG A 40 32.96 -45.41 -2.09
N SER A 41 33.71 -44.82 -3.00
CA SER A 41 35.11 -45.16 -3.28
C SER A 41 35.59 -44.37 -4.48
N GLU A 42 36.14 -43.21 -4.23
CA GLU A 42 37.16 -42.57 -5.07
C GLU A 42 37.37 -41.11 -4.58
N VAL A 43 38.23 -40.92 -3.61
CA VAL A 43 39.11 -39.75 -3.43
C VAL A 43 40.14 -40.06 -2.36
N GLU A 44 41.19 -40.74 -2.70
CA GLU A 44 42.49 -40.60 -2.06
C GLU A 44 43.52 -40.32 -3.13
N ARG A 45 43.88 -39.05 -3.29
CA ARG A 45 45.16 -38.63 -3.88
C ARG A 45 45.87 -37.69 -2.90
N PRO A 46 47.16 -37.87 -2.66
CA PRO A 46 47.90 -37.10 -1.65
C PRO A 46 48.15 -35.66 -2.16
N MET A 47 47.89 -34.70 -1.27
CA MET A 47 48.19 -33.26 -1.50
C MET A 47 49.70 -33.07 -1.44
N SER A 48 50.26 -32.61 -2.57
CA SER A 48 51.58 -31.98 -2.65
C SER A 48 51.58 -30.61 -1.99
N ASP A 49 52.56 -30.42 -1.13
CA ASP A 49 52.88 -29.23 -0.32
C ASP A 49 53.35 -28.08 -1.25
N GLU A 50 52.44 -27.11 -1.57
CA GLU A 50 52.81 -25.83 -2.15
C GLU A 50 52.50 -24.71 -1.17
N ARG A 51 53.53 -24.20 -0.50
CA ARG A 51 53.52 -23.01 0.33
C ARG A 51 53.36 -21.77 -0.52
N GLY A 52 52.10 -21.30 -0.68
CA GLY A 52 51.77 -19.99 -1.25
C GLY A 52 51.89 -18.84 -0.22
N PRO A 53 52.12 -17.61 -0.63
CA PRO A 53 52.55 -16.48 0.24
C PRO A 53 51.43 -16.08 1.23
N ARG A 54 51.83 -15.82 2.48
CA ARG A 54 51.03 -15.33 3.59
C ARG A 54 50.18 -14.13 3.18
N ARG A 55 48.85 -14.29 3.13
CA ARG A 55 47.91 -13.18 3.04
C ARG A 55 48.04 -12.30 4.27
N ARG A 56 48.48 -11.08 4.07
CA ARG A 56 48.39 -9.99 5.04
C ARG A 56 46.88 -9.81 5.35
N THR A 57 46.50 -9.90 6.62
CA THR A 57 45.19 -9.51 7.11
C THR A 57 45.00 -8.02 6.85
N ALA A 58 44.23 -7.70 5.83
CA ALA A 58 43.80 -6.34 5.58
C ALA A 58 42.80 -5.95 6.69
N ALA A 59 43.08 -4.82 7.34
CA ALA A 59 42.17 -4.18 8.28
C ALA A 59 40.81 -3.95 7.62
N PRO A 60 39.67 -4.04 8.38
CA PRO A 60 38.35 -3.83 7.79
C PRO A 60 38.26 -2.42 7.21
N PRO A 61 37.66 -2.24 6.01
CA PRO A 61 37.57 -0.95 5.38
C PRO A 61 36.72 -0.01 6.25
N ILE A 62 37.30 1.16 6.58
CA ILE A 62 36.60 2.30 7.19
C ILE A 62 35.42 2.66 6.25
N TYR A 63 34.19 2.42 6.71
CA TYR A 63 32.98 2.75 5.97
C TYR A 63 32.83 4.26 5.82
N HIS A 64 33.29 4.80 4.71
CA HIS A 64 32.86 6.12 4.28
C HIS A 64 31.36 6.06 3.99
N ILE A 65 30.57 6.81 4.75
CA ILE A 65 29.18 7.14 4.43
C ILE A 65 29.21 7.83 3.05
N ARG A 66 28.97 7.04 2.00
CA ARG A 66 28.85 7.58 0.65
C ARG A 66 27.55 8.37 0.61
N ARG A 67 27.65 9.71 0.68
CA ARG A 67 26.57 10.67 0.46
C ARG A 67 25.70 10.17 -0.68
N MET A 68 24.36 10.30 -0.54
CA MET A 68 23.41 10.16 -1.64
C MET A 68 24.02 10.79 -2.89
N LYS A 69 24.48 9.98 -3.83
CA LYS A 69 24.92 10.49 -5.12
C LYS A 69 23.67 10.93 -5.87
N LEU A 70 23.36 12.21 -5.79
CA LEU A 70 22.69 12.91 -6.87
C LEU A 70 23.58 12.66 -8.09
N GLU A 71 23.17 11.84 -9.04
CA GLU A 71 23.90 11.69 -10.29
C GLU A 71 24.13 13.08 -10.87
N ALA A 72 25.40 13.42 -11.10
CA ALA A 72 25.82 14.74 -11.53
C ALA A 72 24.99 15.18 -12.77
N PRO A 73 24.58 16.46 -12.84
CA PRO A 73 23.72 16.98 -13.89
C PRO A 73 24.53 17.21 -15.17
N ASN A 74 24.93 16.15 -15.87
CA ASN A 74 25.67 16.27 -17.14
C ASN A 74 24.87 15.81 -18.37
N ARG A 75 23.53 15.92 -18.32
CA ARG A 75 22.68 15.92 -19.50
C ARG A 75 21.72 17.10 -19.38
N ARG A 76 21.85 18.08 -20.28
CA ARG A 76 20.83 19.08 -20.52
C ARG A 76 19.55 18.32 -20.94
N TYR A 77 18.68 18.01 -19.97
CA TYR A 77 17.33 17.56 -20.28
C TYR A 77 16.69 18.69 -21.09
N ARG A 78 16.24 18.39 -22.29
CA ARG A 78 15.43 19.33 -23.09
C ARG A 78 14.25 19.70 -22.19
N ARG A 79 14.01 21.00 -21.97
CA ARG A 79 12.84 21.45 -21.20
C ARG A 79 11.60 20.76 -21.77
N ALA A 80 10.90 19.98 -20.94
CA ALA A 80 9.66 19.33 -21.33
C ALA A 80 8.65 20.40 -21.74
N THR A 81 8.02 20.24 -22.88
CA THR A 81 6.90 21.12 -23.26
C THR A 81 5.68 20.74 -22.41
N LEU A 82 4.72 21.66 -22.26
CA LEU A 82 3.46 21.37 -21.56
C LEU A 82 2.77 20.10 -22.14
N ARG A 83 2.83 19.94 -23.45
CA ARG A 83 2.31 18.74 -24.14
C ARG A 83 3.02 17.47 -23.72
N ASP A 84 4.34 17.50 -23.53
CA ASP A 84 5.11 16.36 -23.06
C ASP A 84 4.77 16.03 -21.60
N VAL A 85 4.61 17.05 -20.74
CA VAL A 85 4.19 16.87 -19.34
C VAL A 85 2.84 16.18 -19.26
N ILE A 86 1.83 16.65 -20.01
CA ILE A 86 0.49 16.04 -20.02
C ILE A 86 0.55 14.60 -20.53
N ARG A 87 1.29 14.35 -21.62
CA ARG A 87 1.40 13.03 -22.23
C ARG A 87 2.03 12.00 -21.30
N GLU A 88 3.07 12.39 -20.56
CA GLU A 88 3.84 11.49 -19.68
C GLU A 88 3.36 11.51 -18.22
N PHE A 89 2.30 12.27 -17.91
CA PHE A 89 1.76 12.34 -16.56
C PHE A 89 1.13 11.00 -16.15
N THR A 90 1.61 10.39 -15.08
CA THR A 90 1.22 9.05 -14.62
C THR A 90 0.54 9.11 -13.25
N PRO A 91 -0.32 8.12 -12.90
CA PRO A 91 -1.09 8.16 -11.64
C PRO A 91 -0.23 8.14 -10.38
N ASN A 92 1.04 7.78 -10.44
CA ASN A 92 1.95 7.84 -9.29
C ASN A 92 2.22 9.26 -8.77
N TRP A 93 1.90 10.32 -9.53
CA TRP A 93 1.92 11.69 -9.02
C TRP A 93 0.91 11.91 -7.88
N PHE A 94 -0.21 11.19 -7.87
CA PHE A 94 -1.17 11.26 -6.76
C PHE A 94 -0.63 10.71 -5.43
N SER A 95 0.50 9.99 -5.44
CA SER A 95 1.18 9.63 -4.19
C SER A 95 1.71 10.86 -3.43
N VAL A 96 1.95 11.98 -4.12
CA VAL A 96 2.33 13.26 -3.50
C VAL A 96 1.20 13.77 -2.63
N THR A 97 -0.02 13.79 -3.18
CA THR A 97 -1.21 14.27 -2.44
C THR A 97 -1.59 13.29 -1.33
N MET A 98 -1.63 12.00 -1.62
CA MET A 98 -1.86 10.97 -0.62
C MET A 98 -0.92 11.12 0.60
N GLY A 99 0.37 11.38 0.37
CA GLY A 99 1.36 11.53 1.44
C GLY A 99 1.31 12.87 2.16
N THR A 100 1.04 13.97 1.44
CA THR A 100 0.95 15.32 2.01
C THR A 100 -0.30 15.49 2.87
N GLY A 101 -1.44 15.00 2.39
CA GLY A 101 -2.69 15.05 3.15
C GLY A 101 -2.64 14.18 4.40
N ALA A 102 -2.07 12.96 4.33
CA ALA A 102 -1.86 12.13 5.53
C ALA A 102 -0.95 12.81 6.56
N PHE A 103 0.08 13.54 6.12
CA PHE A 103 0.94 14.30 7.00
C PHE A 103 0.20 15.48 7.65
N ALA A 104 -0.58 16.25 6.90
CA ALA A 104 -1.40 17.33 7.43
C ALA A 104 -2.37 16.83 8.53
N LEU A 105 -3.08 15.72 8.25
CA LEU A 105 -3.99 15.10 9.21
C LEU A 105 -3.26 14.59 10.47
N ALA A 106 -2.09 13.98 10.30
CA ALA A 106 -1.31 13.47 11.43
C ALA A 106 -0.76 14.58 12.32
N LEU A 107 -0.34 15.71 11.74
CA LEU A 107 0.10 16.89 12.49
C LEU A 107 -0.99 17.43 13.40
N ASN A 108 -2.22 17.51 12.89
CA ASN A 108 -3.36 18.00 13.68
C ASN A 108 -3.72 17.09 14.86
N GLN A 109 -3.28 15.83 14.86
CA GLN A 109 -3.61 14.86 15.90
C GLN A 109 -2.54 14.75 16.99
N ILE A 110 -1.42 15.48 16.92
CA ILE A 110 -0.36 15.43 17.91
C ILE A 110 -0.92 15.90 19.28
N PRO A 111 -0.73 15.13 20.36
CA PRO A 111 -1.23 15.48 21.70
C PRO A 111 -0.31 16.48 22.43
N LEU A 112 0.27 17.42 21.70
CA LEU A 112 1.16 18.46 22.22
C LEU A 112 0.58 19.83 21.88
N PRO A 113 0.51 20.77 22.84
CA PRO A 113 0.00 22.12 22.62
C PRO A 113 1.05 22.97 21.88
N ILE A 114 1.22 22.73 20.58
CA ILE A 114 2.13 23.51 19.73
C ILE A 114 1.34 24.67 19.12
N PRO A 115 1.64 25.95 19.46
CA PRO A 115 0.95 27.09 18.90
C PRO A 115 1.04 27.12 17.36
N GLY A 116 -0.08 27.36 16.68
CA GLY A 116 -0.14 27.46 15.23
C GLY A 116 -0.06 26.15 14.45
N ILE A 117 0.01 24.97 15.12
CA ILE A 117 0.09 23.69 14.42
C ILE A 117 -1.18 23.40 13.61
N PHE A 118 -2.35 23.81 14.12
CA PHE A 118 -3.63 23.65 13.41
C PHE A 118 -3.62 24.45 12.09
N ASP A 119 -3.20 25.72 12.15
CA ASP A 119 -3.16 26.59 10.96
C ASP A 119 -2.11 26.10 9.95
N PHE A 120 -0.97 25.62 10.44
CA PHE A 120 0.06 25.03 9.59
C PHE A 120 -0.44 23.75 8.92
N ALA A 121 -1.08 22.85 9.66
CA ALA A 121 -1.66 21.62 9.12
C ALA A 121 -2.77 21.91 8.11
N GLY A 122 -3.65 22.89 8.40
CA GLY A 122 -4.66 23.38 7.48
C GLY A 122 -4.09 23.98 6.21
N GLY A 123 -2.99 24.75 6.31
CA GLY A 123 -2.25 25.28 5.16
C GLY A 123 -1.63 24.17 4.29
N LEU A 124 -1.09 23.11 4.91
CA LEU A 124 -0.61 21.93 4.18
C LEU A 124 -1.75 21.18 3.49
N TRP A 125 -2.89 21.02 4.13
CA TRP A 125 -4.07 20.42 3.51
C TRP A 125 -4.61 21.25 2.36
N LEU A 126 -4.61 22.58 2.47
CA LEU A 126 -5.01 23.46 1.36
C LEU A 126 -4.05 23.31 0.17
N LEU A 127 -2.74 23.29 0.41
CA LEU A 127 -1.73 22.99 -0.61
C LEU A 127 -1.99 21.63 -1.26
N ASP A 128 -2.28 20.61 -0.47
CA ASP A 128 -2.61 19.26 -0.93
C ASP A 128 -3.84 19.25 -1.83
N SER A 129 -4.90 19.97 -1.45
CA SER A 129 -6.13 20.12 -2.21
C SER A 129 -5.89 20.79 -3.56
N LEU A 130 -5.07 21.83 -3.60
CA LEU A 130 -4.67 22.51 -4.84
C LEU A 130 -3.85 21.61 -5.76
N LEU A 131 -2.90 20.85 -5.20
CA LEU A 131 -2.11 19.87 -5.96
C LEU A 131 -2.99 18.74 -6.50
N PHE A 132 -3.93 18.22 -5.70
CA PHE A 132 -4.87 17.20 -6.14
C PHE A 132 -5.74 17.69 -7.30
N ALA A 133 -6.28 18.88 -7.20
CA ALA A 133 -7.07 19.51 -8.27
C ALA A 133 -6.24 19.70 -9.56
N LEU A 134 -5.00 20.18 -9.43
CA LEU A 134 -4.07 20.35 -10.55
C LEU A 134 -3.75 19.00 -11.21
N PHE A 135 -3.39 17.98 -10.41
CA PHE A 135 -3.05 16.66 -10.93
C PHE A 135 -4.25 15.98 -11.57
N SER A 136 -5.44 16.16 -11.00
CA SER A 136 -6.69 15.65 -11.58
C SER A 136 -6.99 16.30 -12.93
N LEU A 137 -6.79 17.60 -13.05
CA LEU A 137 -6.95 18.34 -14.31
C LEU A 137 -5.96 17.86 -15.38
N VAL A 138 -4.67 17.73 -15.02
CA VAL A 138 -3.63 17.26 -15.94
C VAL A 138 -3.90 15.81 -16.36
N TYR A 139 -4.31 14.96 -15.43
CA TYR A 139 -4.63 13.56 -15.72
C TYR A 139 -5.89 13.42 -16.57
N ALA A 140 -6.94 14.19 -16.31
CA ALA A 140 -8.14 14.25 -17.16
C ALA A 140 -7.81 14.75 -18.57
N THR A 141 -6.98 15.79 -18.68
CA THR A 141 -6.49 16.30 -19.97
C THR A 141 -5.72 15.23 -20.75
N ARG A 142 -4.95 14.40 -20.07
CA ARG A 142 -4.29 13.25 -20.69
C ARG A 142 -5.30 12.26 -21.28
N TRP A 143 -6.37 11.94 -20.56
CA TRP A 143 -7.41 11.02 -21.05
C TRP A 143 -8.12 11.57 -22.29
N VAL A 144 -8.30 12.89 -22.37
CA VAL A 144 -8.95 13.54 -23.53
C VAL A 144 -8.02 13.59 -24.75
N PHE A 145 -6.76 14.04 -24.59
CA PHE A 145 -5.87 14.30 -25.73
C PHE A 145 -4.90 13.13 -26.03
N PHE A 146 -4.68 12.21 -25.11
CA PHE A 146 -3.72 11.11 -25.24
C PHE A 146 -4.33 9.77 -24.82
N PHE A 147 -5.56 9.49 -25.25
CA PHE A 147 -6.35 8.32 -24.84
C PHE A 147 -5.60 6.99 -24.96
N ASN A 148 -4.93 6.73 -26.10
CA ASN A 148 -4.21 5.48 -26.32
C ASN A 148 -3.05 5.28 -25.34
N GLN A 149 -2.33 6.37 -24.97
CA GLN A 149 -1.26 6.32 -23.98
C GLN A 149 -1.83 6.20 -22.55
N ALA A 150 -2.98 6.81 -22.28
CA ALA A 150 -3.69 6.66 -21.01
C ALA A 150 -4.17 5.21 -20.80
N CYS A 151 -4.80 4.60 -21.81
CA CYS A 151 -5.17 3.17 -21.79
C CYS A 151 -3.96 2.23 -21.62
N GLY A 152 -2.78 2.62 -22.10
CA GLY A 152 -1.54 1.87 -21.92
C GLY A 152 -1.15 1.64 -20.44
N ILE A 153 -1.63 2.50 -19.53
CA ILE A 153 -1.40 2.34 -18.07
C ILE A 153 -2.05 1.05 -17.56
N ALA A 154 -3.23 0.70 -18.04
CA ALA A 154 -3.94 -0.51 -17.63
C ALA A 154 -3.15 -1.81 -17.94
N ARG A 155 -2.29 -1.79 -18.96
CA ARG A 155 -1.43 -2.92 -19.34
C ARG A 155 -0.08 -2.91 -18.63
N HIS A 156 0.29 -1.81 -17.97
CA HIS A 156 1.59 -1.68 -17.32
C HIS A 156 1.55 -2.26 -15.90
N PRO A 157 2.33 -3.33 -15.59
CA PRO A 157 2.19 -4.10 -14.35
C PRO A 157 2.50 -3.33 -13.07
N VAL A 158 3.18 -2.18 -13.15
CA VAL A 158 3.51 -1.35 -11.99
C VAL A 158 2.68 -0.07 -11.95
N MET A 159 2.52 0.62 -13.10
CA MET A 159 1.82 1.92 -13.12
C MET A 159 0.32 1.77 -12.88
N SER A 160 -0.30 0.64 -13.27
CA SER A 160 -1.70 0.34 -12.98
C SER A 160 -2.00 0.28 -11.48
N MET A 161 -1.04 -0.16 -10.65
CA MET A 161 -1.20 -0.22 -9.20
C MET A 161 -1.42 1.18 -8.59
N PHE A 162 -0.81 2.21 -9.17
CA PHE A 162 -0.95 3.59 -8.70
C PHE A 162 -2.30 4.22 -9.01
N LEU A 163 -3.20 3.56 -9.77
CA LEU A 163 -4.58 4.01 -9.90
C LEU A 163 -5.28 4.10 -8.54
N GLY A 164 -4.93 3.22 -7.60
CA GLY A 164 -5.41 3.30 -6.22
C GLY A 164 -4.94 4.53 -5.43
N ALA A 165 -3.86 5.21 -5.87
CA ALA A 165 -3.40 6.44 -5.22
C ALA A 165 -4.36 7.63 -5.46
N ILE A 166 -5.19 7.59 -6.52
CA ILE A 166 -6.14 8.66 -6.84
C ILE A 166 -7.24 8.74 -5.78
N PRO A 167 -8.03 7.67 -5.50
CA PRO A 167 -9.02 7.71 -4.42
C PRO A 167 -8.37 7.94 -3.05
N MET A 168 -7.23 7.32 -2.73
CA MET A 168 -6.55 7.57 -1.46
C MET A 168 -6.12 9.04 -1.28
N GLY A 169 -5.74 9.73 -2.37
CA GLY A 169 -5.50 11.18 -2.36
C GLY A 169 -6.80 11.97 -2.15
N LEU A 170 -7.91 11.57 -2.80
CA LEU A 170 -9.22 12.20 -2.60
C LEU A 170 -9.71 12.04 -1.16
N ALA A 171 -9.48 10.86 -0.55
CA ALA A 171 -9.82 10.62 0.85
C ALA A 171 -9.14 11.60 1.81
N THR A 172 -7.88 12.00 1.56
CA THR A 172 -7.21 13.01 2.40
C THR A 172 -7.84 14.39 2.26
N ILE A 173 -8.38 14.73 1.09
CA ILE A 173 -9.12 15.98 0.88
C ILE A 173 -10.44 15.94 1.64
N ILE A 174 -11.19 14.84 1.55
CA ILE A 174 -12.45 14.62 2.27
C ILE A 174 -12.22 14.75 3.78
N ASN A 175 -11.21 14.05 4.31
CA ASN A 175 -10.88 14.07 5.73
C ASN A 175 -10.49 15.48 6.20
N GLY A 176 -9.76 16.22 5.37
CA GLY A 176 -9.40 17.60 5.68
C GLY A 176 -10.57 18.58 5.59
N LEU A 177 -11.56 18.37 4.70
CA LEU A 177 -12.81 19.12 4.73
C LEU A 177 -13.53 18.97 6.06
N LEU A 178 -13.59 17.76 6.63
CA LEU A 178 -14.23 17.49 7.91
C LEU A 178 -13.43 18.05 9.09
N VAL A 179 -12.10 18.13 8.98
CA VAL A 179 -11.22 18.57 10.08
C VAL A 179 -10.94 20.07 10.05
N PHE A 180 -10.67 20.64 8.87
CA PHE A 180 -10.22 22.04 8.69
C PHE A 180 -11.25 22.93 8.03
N GLY A 181 -12.22 22.37 7.26
CA GLY A 181 -13.12 23.15 6.42
C GLY A 181 -14.18 23.95 7.19
N GLY A 182 -14.68 23.41 8.29
CA GLY A 182 -15.71 24.03 9.12
C GLY A 182 -17.07 24.24 8.45
N GLY A 183 -18.17 24.09 9.18
CA GLY A 183 -19.52 24.37 8.76
C GLY A 183 -20.19 23.35 7.83
N GLU A 184 -21.48 23.51 7.60
CA GLU A 184 -22.32 22.56 6.86
C GLU A 184 -21.90 22.38 5.37
N THR A 185 -21.38 23.44 4.74
CA THR A 185 -20.92 23.37 3.33
C THR A 185 -19.76 22.38 3.18
N ALA A 186 -18.80 22.37 4.11
CA ALA A 186 -17.68 21.46 4.08
C ALA A 186 -18.14 20.00 4.27
N VAL A 187 -19.08 19.76 5.17
CA VAL A 187 -19.71 18.45 5.36
C VAL A 187 -20.46 17.98 4.11
N TRP A 188 -21.26 18.87 3.51
CA TRP A 188 -21.99 18.55 2.28
C TRP A 188 -21.02 18.19 1.12
N MET A 189 -19.94 18.96 0.95
CA MET A 189 -18.91 18.66 -0.04
C MET A 189 -18.20 17.33 0.27
N ALA A 190 -17.81 17.11 1.52
CA ALA A 190 -17.16 15.88 1.96
C ALA A 190 -18.05 14.65 1.70
N HIS A 191 -19.35 14.76 1.96
CA HIS A 191 -20.33 13.70 1.73
C HIS A 191 -20.45 13.35 0.22
N GLY A 192 -20.60 14.34 -0.64
CA GLY A 192 -20.66 14.11 -2.09
C GLY A 192 -19.37 13.50 -2.65
N LEU A 193 -18.20 14.02 -2.22
CA LEU A 193 -16.90 13.49 -2.62
C LEU A 193 -16.65 12.09 -2.06
N TRP A 194 -17.17 11.75 -0.88
CA TRP A 194 -17.04 10.42 -0.31
C TRP A 194 -17.72 9.33 -1.17
N TRP A 195 -18.92 9.59 -1.68
CA TRP A 195 -19.58 8.65 -2.61
C TRP A 195 -18.77 8.44 -3.91
N LEU A 196 -18.17 9.51 -4.42
CA LEU A 196 -17.25 9.41 -5.55
C LEU A 196 -16.03 8.55 -5.18
N ASP A 197 -15.43 8.80 -4.01
CA ASP A 197 -14.28 8.07 -3.51
C ASP A 197 -14.56 6.58 -3.32
N VAL A 198 -15.70 6.21 -2.72
CA VAL A 198 -16.16 4.82 -2.59
C VAL A 198 -16.25 4.14 -3.95
N THR A 199 -16.86 4.82 -4.95
CA THR A 199 -17.00 4.28 -6.30
C THR A 199 -15.63 4.04 -6.96
N MET A 200 -14.72 5.01 -6.84
CA MET A 200 -13.36 4.89 -7.38
C MET A 200 -12.55 3.82 -6.66
N SER A 201 -12.65 3.73 -5.34
CA SER A 201 -11.93 2.79 -4.50
C SER A 201 -12.34 1.34 -4.78
N VAL A 202 -13.64 1.06 -4.82
CA VAL A 202 -14.17 -0.26 -5.19
C VAL A 202 -13.83 -0.59 -6.64
N GLY A 203 -13.98 0.39 -7.54
CA GLY A 203 -13.60 0.24 -8.95
C GLY A 203 -12.13 -0.13 -9.13
N CYS A 204 -11.21 0.56 -8.47
CA CYS A 204 -9.78 0.23 -8.49
C CYS A 204 -9.51 -1.16 -7.89
N GLY A 205 -10.14 -1.47 -6.74
CA GLY A 205 -9.99 -2.76 -6.05
C GLY A 205 -10.48 -3.96 -6.85
N LEU A 206 -11.35 -3.76 -7.83
CA LEU A 206 -11.84 -4.82 -8.73
C LEU A 206 -11.13 -4.81 -10.09
N VAL A 207 -11.06 -3.64 -10.75
CA VAL A 207 -10.57 -3.55 -12.12
C VAL A 207 -9.07 -3.84 -12.20
N VAL A 208 -8.27 -3.33 -11.27
CA VAL A 208 -6.81 -3.54 -11.33
C VAL A 208 -6.47 -5.03 -11.11
N PRO A 209 -6.96 -5.74 -10.06
CA PRO A 209 -6.75 -7.17 -9.95
C PRO A 209 -7.29 -7.97 -11.14
N PHE A 210 -8.43 -7.60 -11.71
CA PHE A 210 -8.94 -8.25 -12.92
C PHE A 210 -7.98 -8.11 -14.12
N LEU A 211 -7.37 -6.92 -14.30
CA LEU A 211 -6.35 -6.70 -15.31
C LEU A 211 -5.07 -7.51 -15.04
N MET A 212 -4.69 -7.68 -13.76
CA MET A 212 -3.58 -8.55 -13.37
C MET A 212 -3.81 -10.01 -13.77
N PHE A 213 -5.06 -10.48 -13.67
CA PHE A 213 -5.42 -11.87 -13.99
C PHE A 213 -5.55 -12.12 -15.50
N THR A 214 -5.86 -11.09 -16.30
CA THR A 214 -6.30 -11.26 -17.69
C THR A 214 -5.37 -10.65 -18.73
N VAL A 215 -4.66 -9.58 -18.41
CA VAL A 215 -3.92 -8.76 -19.40
C VAL A 215 -2.46 -8.57 -19.05
N GLN A 216 -2.13 -8.48 -17.75
CA GLN A 216 -0.79 -8.12 -17.31
C GLN A 216 0.08 -9.37 -17.05
N GLU A 217 1.37 -9.26 -17.31
CA GLU A 217 2.33 -10.31 -16.99
C GLU A 217 3.01 -10.02 -15.64
N HIS A 218 2.81 -10.92 -14.69
CA HIS A 218 3.38 -10.84 -13.35
C HIS A 218 4.22 -12.08 -13.04
N SER A 219 5.21 -11.91 -12.17
CA SER A 219 5.98 -13.02 -11.59
C SER A 219 6.20 -12.79 -10.11
N MET A 220 6.30 -13.88 -9.35
CA MET A 220 6.59 -13.81 -7.91
C MET A 220 7.88 -13.04 -7.61
N GLU A 221 8.91 -13.21 -8.42
CA GLU A 221 10.18 -12.50 -8.26
C GLU A 221 10.03 -10.97 -8.33
N LYS A 222 9.16 -10.47 -9.22
CA LYS A 222 8.90 -9.04 -9.43
C LYS A 222 7.83 -8.46 -8.51
N MET A 223 7.17 -9.28 -7.71
CA MET A 223 6.14 -8.84 -6.78
C MET A 223 6.73 -7.85 -5.76
N THR A 224 6.02 -6.75 -5.52
CA THR A 224 6.33 -5.76 -4.48
C THR A 224 5.06 -5.38 -3.74
N ALA A 225 5.19 -4.69 -2.61
CA ALA A 225 4.03 -4.22 -1.86
C ALA A 225 3.18 -3.17 -2.62
N ALA A 226 3.61 -2.69 -3.80
CA ALA A 226 2.77 -1.85 -4.65
C ALA A 226 1.47 -2.55 -5.10
N TRP A 227 1.42 -3.91 -5.09
CA TRP A 227 0.20 -4.67 -5.37
C TRP A 227 -0.93 -4.40 -4.37
N LEU A 228 -0.61 -3.86 -3.20
CA LEU A 228 -1.59 -3.48 -2.19
C LEU A 228 -2.33 -2.17 -2.54
N LEU A 229 -1.72 -1.26 -3.31
CA LEU A 229 -2.28 0.08 -3.55
C LEU A 229 -3.73 0.09 -4.07
N PRO A 230 -4.12 -0.69 -5.08
CA PRO A 230 -5.50 -0.69 -5.57
C PRO A 230 -6.50 -1.30 -4.58
N ILE A 231 -6.04 -2.18 -3.69
CA ILE A 231 -6.88 -2.89 -2.73
C ILE A 231 -7.14 -2.01 -1.50
N VAL A 232 -6.11 -1.33 -1.02
CA VAL A 232 -6.12 -0.49 0.19
C VAL A 232 -7.08 0.72 0.06
N ALA A 233 -7.37 1.17 -1.15
CA ALA A 233 -8.23 2.33 -1.38
C ALA A 233 -9.60 2.19 -0.70
N ALA A 234 -10.21 1.01 -0.68
CA ALA A 234 -11.53 0.79 -0.07
C ALA A 234 -11.52 0.95 1.45
N GLU A 235 -10.46 0.50 2.15
CA GLU A 235 -10.36 0.70 3.60
C GLU A 235 -10.04 2.17 3.96
N VAL A 236 -9.36 2.91 3.06
CA VAL A 236 -9.15 4.36 3.23
C VAL A 236 -10.48 5.10 3.11
N ALA A 237 -11.33 4.73 2.13
CA ALA A 237 -12.69 5.25 2.01
C ALA A 237 -13.55 4.92 3.26
N ALA A 238 -13.37 3.74 3.86
CA ALA A 238 -14.03 3.39 5.12
C ALA A 238 -13.61 4.30 6.27
N VAL A 239 -12.33 4.66 6.39
CA VAL A 239 -11.84 5.63 7.38
C VAL A 239 -12.44 7.01 7.16
N SER A 240 -12.53 7.47 5.90
CA SER A 240 -13.17 8.75 5.58
C SER A 240 -14.66 8.75 5.92
N GLY A 241 -15.35 7.63 5.68
CA GLY A 241 -16.75 7.46 6.07
C GLY A 241 -16.94 7.47 7.59
N ALA A 242 -16.02 6.86 8.36
CA ALA A 242 -16.06 6.94 9.82
C ALA A 242 -15.99 8.40 10.31
N LEU A 243 -15.11 9.21 9.74
CA LEU A 243 -15.04 10.65 10.09
C LEU A 243 -16.28 11.42 9.64
N LEU A 244 -17.01 10.97 8.64
CA LEU A 244 -18.23 11.59 8.13
C LEU A 244 -19.46 11.25 8.97
N VAL A 245 -19.56 10.02 9.48
CA VAL A 245 -20.71 9.47 10.25
C VAL A 245 -21.24 10.41 11.34
N PRO A 246 -20.42 11.05 12.18
CA PRO A 246 -20.92 11.94 13.22
C PRO A 246 -21.66 13.20 12.73
N HIS A 247 -21.55 13.50 11.43
CA HIS A 247 -22.14 14.68 10.81
C HIS A 247 -23.43 14.39 10.02
N LEU A 248 -23.85 13.10 9.95
CA LEU A 248 -24.99 12.65 9.17
C LEU A 248 -26.26 12.51 10.00
N SER A 249 -27.42 12.47 9.35
CA SER A 249 -28.67 12.10 9.99
C SER A 249 -28.61 10.65 10.52
N PRO A 250 -29.36 10.29 11.58
CA PRO A 250 -29.23 8.98 12.20
C PRO A 250 -29.41 7.78 11.26
N SER A 251 -30.38 7.85 10.35
CA SER A 251 -30.63 6.78 9.36
C SER A 251 -29.53 6.65 8.34
N GLU A 252 -28.97 7.76 7.89
CA GLU A 252 -27.86 7.81 6.93
C GLU A 252 -26.55 7.41 7.60
N ALA A 253 -26.31 7.86 8.83
CA ALA A 253 -25.15 7.48 9.64
C ALA A 253 -25.09 5.96 9.84
N PHE A 254 -26.21 5.30 10.09
CA PHE A 254 -26.28 3.85 10.20
C PHE A 254 -25.91 3.15 8.88
N LEU A 255 -26.49 3.61 7.76
CA LEU A 255 -26.17 3.05 6.43
C LEU A 255 -24.68 3.21 6.11
N VAL A 256 -24.14 4.43 6.30
CA VAL A 256 -22.73 4.74 6.01
C VAL A 256 -21.79 3.91 6.91
N LEU A 257 -22.11 3.78 8.20
CA LEU A 257 -21.33 2.96 9.14
C LEU A 257 -21.26 1.49 8.69
N ILE A 258 -22.40 0.89 8.33
CA ILE A 258 -22.45 -0.50 7.83
C ILE A 258 -21.65 -0.63 6.53
N LEU A 259 -21.81 0.32 5.60
CA LEU A 259 -21.06 0.32 4.35
C LEU A 259 -19.54 0.44 4.61
N CYS A 260 -19.12 1.25 5.59
CA CYS A 260 -17.71 1.36 5.97
C CYS A 260 -17.15 0.06 6.54
N TYR A 261 -17.91 -0.70 7.34
CA TYR A 261 -17.52 -2.06 7.76
C TYR A 261 -17.37 -2.99 6.56
N ALA A 262 -18.29 -2.90 5.57
CA ALA A 262 -18.21 -3.70 4.35
C ALA A 262 -16.98 -3.32 3.50
N LEU A 263 -16.67 -2.03 3.34
CA LEU A 263 -15.47 -1.54 2.65
C LEU A 263 -14.18 -1.97 3.35
N TRP A 264 -14.16 -1.92 4.68
CA TRP A 264 -13.05 -2.43 5.49
C TRP A 264 -12.85 -3.93 5.24
N ALA A 265 -13.93 -4.73 5.27
CA ALA A 265 -13.89 -6.16 5.03
C ALA A 265 -13.57 -6.52 3.57
N PHE A 266 -13.90 -5.66 2.61
CA PHE A 266 -13.53 -5.81 1.21
C PHE A 266 -11.99 -5.71 1.00
N SER A 267 -11.31 -4.93 1.81
CA SER A 267 -9.88 -4.61 1.64
C SER A 267 -8.98 -5.39 2.61
N VAL A 268 -9.17 -5.23 3.91
CA VAL A 268 -8.19 -5.63 4.93
C VAL A 268 -7.88 -7.13 4.92
N PRO A 269 -8.84 -8.07 4.87
CA PRO A 269 -8.53 -9.50 4.85
C PRO A 269 -7.70 -9.89 3.63
N LEU A 270 -8.01 -9.31 2.46
CA LEU A 270 -7.25 -9.55 1.23
C LEU A 270 -5.83 -8.97 1.33
N ALA A 271 -5.69 -7.75 1.84
CA ALA A 271 -4.39 -7.13 2.05
C ALA A 271 -3.53 -7.93 3.03
N MET A 272 -4.09 -8.45 4.13
CA MET A 272 -3.38 -9.30 5.08
C MET A 272 -2.91 -10.61 4.42
N SER A 273 -3.73 -11.23 3.59
CA SER A 273 -3.36 -12.42 2.81
C SER A 273 -2.20 -12.14 1.86
N MET A 274 -2.23 -10.99 1.17
CA MET A 274 -1.14 -10.56 0.29
C MET A 274 0.16 -10.26 1.04
N LEU A 275 0.08 -9.75 2.27
CA LEU A 275 1.28 -9.53 3.10
C LEU A 275 1.99 -10.84 3.46
N VAL A 276 1.24 -11.93 3.68
CA VAL A 276 1.83 -13.26 3.88
C VAL A 276 2.60 -13.71 2.62
N ILE A 277 1.98 -13.56 1.45
CA ILE A 277 2.62 -13.88 0.17
C ILE A 277 3.86 -13.00 -0.06
N LEU A 278 3.77 -11.71 0.26
CA LEU A 278 4.91 -10.80 0.18
C LEU A 278 6.07 -11.21 1.09
N LEU A 279 5.77 -11.68 2.30
CA LEU A 279 6.79 -12.21 3.22
C LEU A 279 7.50 -13.42 2.61
N VAL A 280 6.74 -14.39 2.09
CA VAL A 280 7.28 -15.58 1.40
C VAL A 280 8.16 -15.15 0.21
N ARG A 281 7.68 -14.20 -0.61
CA ARG A 281 8.45 -13.65 -1.72
C ARG A 281 9.76 -13.01 -1.27
N LEU A 282 9.78 -12.25 -0.16
CA LEU A 282 10.99 -11.62 0.36
C LEU A 282 12.01 -12.67 0.87
N VAL A 283 11.53 -13.78 1.45
CA VAL A 283 12.39 -14.88 1.89
C VAL A 283 13.03 -15.59 0.70
N LEU A 284 12.24 -15.92 -0.33
CA LEU A 284 12.69 -16.69 -1.48
C LEU A 284 13.53 -15.87 -2.46
N HIS A 285 13.09 -14.64 -2.81
CA HIS A 285 13.69 -13.81 -3.86
C HIS A 285 14.47 -12.60 -3.33
N LYS A 286 14.66 -12.50 -2.01
CA LYS A 286 15.41 -11.41 -1.33
C LYS A 286 14.79 -10.02 -1.57
N LEU A 287 15.53 -8.97 -1.26
CA LEU A 287 15.07 -7.60 -1.39
C LEU A 287 14.91 -7.20 -2.87
N PRO A 288 13.87 -6.41 -3.23
CA PRO A 288 13.71 -5.88 -4.58
C PRO A 288 14.83 -4.90 -4.96
N GLN A 289 14.85 -4.47 -6.22
CA GLN A 289 15.82 -3.49 -6.72
C GLN A 289 15.70 -2.17 -5.94
N ARG A 290 16.79 -1.37 -5.92
CA ARG A 290 16.90 -0.15 -5.09
C ARG A 290 15.87 0.93 -5.43
N ASP A 291 15.47 1.03 -6.68
CA ASP A 291 14.43 1.95 -7.16
C ASP A 291 13.04 1.62 -6.61
N MET A 292 12.84 0.36 -6.14
CA MET A 292 11.62 -0.12 -5.49
C MET A 292 11.72 -0.16 -3.95
N ALA A 293 12.77 0.43 -3.36
CA ALA A 293 13.03 0.35 -1.91
C ALA A 293 11.86 0.86 -1.06
N ALA A 294 11.24 1.98 -1.48
CA ALA A 294 10.10 2.57 -0.79
C ALA A 294 8.86 1.66 -0.77
N SER A 295 8.73 0.73 -1.73
CA SER A 295 7.59 -0.19 -1.77
C SER A 295 7.48 -1.04 -0.50
N GLY A 296 8.59 -1.28 0.21
CA GLY A 296 8.57 -2.03 1.47
C GLY A 296 7.79 -1.35 2.60
N TRP A 297 7.59 -0.03 2.53
CA TRP A 297 6.77 0.73 3.49
C TRP A 297 5.29 0.66 3.16
N VAL A 298 4.93 0.43 1.91
CA VAL A 298 3.52 0.31 1.49
C VAL A 298 2.80 -0.80 2.25
N ALA A 299 3.53 -1.85 2.69
CA ALA A 299 2.99 -2.91 3.55
C ALA A 299 2.37 -2.39 4.86
N LEU A 300 2.88 -1.26 5.38
CA LEU A 300 2.36 -0.63 6.60
C LEU A 300 1.02 0.09 6.35
N GLY A 301 0.71 0.44 5.09
CA GLY A 301 -0.52 1.13 4.71
C GLY A 301 -1.78 0.39 5.15
N PRO A 302 -2.05 -0.82 4.62
CA PRO A 302 -3.26 -1.56 4.98
C PRO A 302 -3.32 -1.91 6.47
N ILE A 303 -2.19 -2.15 7.12
CA ILE A 303 -2.16 -2.44 8.55
C ILE A 303 -2.56 -1.20 9.35
N GLY A 304 -1.97 -0.04 9.01
CA GLY A 304 -2.27 1.23 9.68
C GLY A 304 -3.69 1.70 9.43
N THR A 305 -4.15 1.67 8.17
CA THR A 305 -5.50 2.07 7.81
C THR A 305 -6.54 1.11 8.38
N GLY A 306 -6.27 -0.20 8.34
CA GLY A 306 -7.13 -1.21 8.94
C GLY A 306 -7.29 -1.04 10.44
N ALA A 307 -6.19 -0.75 11.16
CA ALA A 307 -6.23 -0.45 12.60
C ALA A 307 -6.99 0.85 12.89
N LEU A 308 -6.70 1.92 12.12
CA LEU A 308 -7.38 3.21 12.24
C LEU A 308 -8.89 3.06 12.00
N GLY A 309 -9.27 2.35 10.93
CA GLY A 309 -10.67 2.10 10.59
C GLY A 309 -11.42 1.37 11.70
N LEU A 310 -10.85 0.29 12.26
CA LEU A 310 -11.48 -0.43 13.38
C LEU A 310 -11.70 0.48 14.60
N VAL A 311 -10.70 1.30 14.96
CA VAL A 311 -10.79 2.18 16.12
C VAL A 311 -11.84 3.27 15.91
N LEU A 312 -11.91 3.89 14.73
CA LEU A 312 -12.86 4.96 14.44
C LEU A 312 -14.28 4.42 14.30
N LEU A 313 -14.48 3.39 13.47
CA LEU A 313 -15.81 2.76 13.29
C LEU A 313 -16.35 2.20 14.61
N GLY A 314 -15.46 1.57 15.41
CA GLY A 314 -15.84 1.09 16.74
C GLY A 314 -16.20 2.22 17.70
N GLY A 315 -15.53 3.38 17.62
CA GLY A 315 -15.81 4.54 18.44
C GLY A 315 -17.20 5.15 18.20
N ASP A 316 -17.66 5.19 16.96
CA ASP A 316 -18.96 5.74 16.56
C ASP A 316 -20.12 4.72 16.75
N ALA A 317 -19.79 3.42 16.70
CA ALA A 317 -20.77 2.34 16.71
C ALA A 317 -21.76 2.40 17.89
N PRO A 318 -21.38 2.63 19.16
CA PRO A 318 -22.34 2.61 20.28
C PRO A 318 -23.48 3.60 20.11
N ALA A 319 -23.21 4.82 19.66
CA ALA A 319 -24.22 5.85 19.47
C ALA A 319 -25.16 5.50 18.30
N ILE A 320 -24.60 5.05 17.17
CA ILE A 320 -25.34 4.78 15.96
C ILE A 320 -26.20 3.51 16.09
N PHE A 321 -25.64 2.43 16.64
CA PHE A 321 -26.37 1.18 16.84
C PHE A 321 -27.46 1.30 17.93
N ALA A 322 -27.29 2.20 18.92
CA ALA A 322 -28.34 2.44 19.91
C ALA A 322 -29.59 3.05 19.27
N VAL A 323 -29.45 3.97 18.31
CA VAL A 323 -30.56 4.55 17.54
C VAL A 323 -31.26 3.49 16.66
N ALA A 324 -30.50 2.51 16.18
CA ALA A 324 -31.00 1.39 15.39
C ALA A 324 -31.56 0.23 16.25
N GLU A 325 -31.76 0.44 17.55
CA GLU A 325 -32.27 -0.56 18.52
C GLU A 325 -31.34 -1.79 18.68
N LEU A 326 -30.04 -1.64 18.40
CA LEU A 326 -29.00 -2.68 18.48
C LEU A 326 -27.83 -2.29 19.41
N PRO A 327 -28.09 -1.82 20.68
CA PRO A 327 -27.06 -1.22 21.54
C PRO A 327 -25.91 -2.19 21.89
N ASP A 328 -26.20 -3.49 22.02
CA ASP A 328 -25.18 -4.48 22.37
C ASP A 328 -24.21 -4.73 21.19
N VAL A 329 -24.67 -4.65 19.94
CA VAL A 329 -23.83 -4.73 18.76
C VAL A 329 -22.85 -3.56 18.73
N GLY A 330 -23.31 -2.34 19.08
CA GLY A 330 -22.48 -1.16 19.17
C GLY A 330 -21.35 -1.29 20.20
N LYS A 331 -21.63 -1.86 21.39
CA LYS A 331 -20.63 -2.14 22.42
C LYS A 331 -19.58 -3.15 21.95
N VAL A 332 -20.03 -4.25 21.37
CA VAL A 332 -19.13 -5.27 20.81
C VAL A 332 -18.25 -4.67 19.71
N ALA A 333 -18.81 -3.80 18.86
CA ALA A 333 -18.06 -3.13 17.82
C ALA A 333 -16.95 -2.20 18.39
N LEU A 334 -17.22 -1.50 19.49
CA LEU A 334 -16.22 -0.70 20.21
C LEU A 334 -15.10 -1.59 20.77
N ASP A 335 -15.45 -2.70 21.43
CA ASP A 335 -14.48 -3.64 22.01
C ASP A 335 -13.58 -4.25 20.93
N ILE A 336 -14.19 -4.69 19.81
CA ILE A 336 -13.45 -5.18 18.63
C ILE A 336 -12.58 -4.07 18.04
N GLY A 337 -13.07 -2.83 18.01
CA GLY A 337 -12.32 -1.66 17.52
C GLY A 337 -11.02 -1.47 18.29
N ILE A 338 -11.07 -1.48 19.60
CA ILE A 338 -9.88 -1.28 20.47
C ILE A 338 -8.95 -2.49 20.40
N ILE A 339 -9.47 -3.70 20.60
CA ILE A 339 -8.64 -4.92 20.64
C ILE A 339 -8.07 -5.24 19.25
N GLY A 340 -8.91 -5.28 18.22
CA GLY A 340 -8.51 -5.55 16.86
C GLY A 340 -7.56 -4.47 16.31
N GLY A 341 -7.84 -3.20 16.58
CA GLY A 341 -6.95 -2.09 16.25
C GLY A 341 -5.58 -2.24 16.90
N THR A 342 -5.53 -2.63 18.18
CA THR A 342 -4.27 -2.89 18.90
C THR A 342 -3.51 -4.08 18.32
N MET A 343 -4.21 -5.16 17.95
CA MET A 343 -3.58 -6.34 17.32
C MET A 343 -2.96 -5.99 15.97
N LEU A 344 -3.68 -5.27 15.11
CA LEU A 344 -3.17 -4.78 13.83
C LEU A 344 -2.00 -3.79 14.04
N TRP A 345 -2.10 -2.90 15.03
CA TRP A 345 -1.01 -1.99 15.38
C TRP A 345 0.27 -2.75 15.76
N GLY A 346 0.17 -3.80 16.57
CA GLY A 346 1.30 -4.66 16.92
C GLY A 346 1.93 -5.35 15.71
N TYR A 347 1.09 -5.86 14.80
CA TYR A 347 1.55 -6.41 13.51
C TYR A 347 2.25 -5.35 12.66
N GLY A 348 1.72 -4.12 12.64
CA GLY A 348 2.33 -2.97 11.97
C GLY A 348 3.68 -2.58 12.57
N ALA A 349 3.86 -2.67 13.88
CA ALA A 349 5.14 -2.39 14.52
C ALA A 349 6.25 -3.32 14.01
N TRP A 350 5.96 -4.60 13.81
CA TRP A 350 6.90 -5.55 13.22
C TRP A 350 7.29 -5.16 11.78
N TRP A 351 6.31 -4.82 10.94
CA TRP A 351 6.55 -4.37 9.57
C TRP A 351 7.32 -3.04 9.51
N LEU A 352 7.02 -2.09 10.41
CA LEU A 352 7.74 -0.82 10.52
C LEU A 352 9.21 -1.02 10.83
N LEU A 353 9.53 -1.84 11.84
CA LEU A 353 10.91 -2.13 12.21
C LEU A 353 11.68 -2.77 11.05
N LEU A 354 11.06 -3.73 10.35
CA LEU A 354 11.66 -4.31 9.15
C LEU A 354 11.83 -3.29 8.01
N ALA A 355 10.87 -2.38 7.82
CA ALA A 355 10.97 -1.33 6.81
C ALA A 355 12.14 -0.37 7.11
N ILE A 356 12.34 0.00 8.39
CA ILE A 356 13.48 0.81 8.84
C ILE A 356 14.81 0.09 8.57
N LEU A 357 14.93 -1.19 8.95
CA LEU A 357 16.14 -1.98 8.70
C LEU A 357 16.47 -2.11 7.21
N LYS A 358 15.46 -2.39 6.38
CA LYS A 358 15.60 -2.46 4.92
C LYS A 358 16.06 -1.13 4.35
N THR A 359 15.45 -0.03 4.79
CA THR A 359 15.80 1.33 4.33
C THR A 359 17.23 1.68 4.72
N GLY A 360 17.65 1.37 5.95
CA GLY A 360 19.03 1.56 6.38
C GLY A 360 20.05 0.82 5.50
N ARG A 361 19.71 -0.39 5.03
CA ARG A 361 20.53 -1.12 4.07
C ARG A 361 20.58 -0.41 2.71
N TYR A 362 19.42 -0.02 2.14
CA TYR A 362 19.39 0.69 0.85
C TYR A 362 20.10 2.05 0.89
N LEU A 363 20.03 2.77 2.00
CA LEU A 363 20.77 4.02 2.17
C LEU A 363 22.30 3.83 2.09
N ARG A 364 22.81 2.72 2.65
CA ARG A 364 24.24 2.36 2.54
C ARG A 364 24.64 1.98 1.11
N GLU A 365 23.74 1.37 0.35
CA GLU A 365 23.95 0.96 -1.04
C GLU A 365 23.73 2.10 -2.05
N GLY A 366 23.19 3.25 -1.61
CA GLY A 366 22.80 4.40 -2.45
C GLY A 366 21.38 4.25 -2.99
N LEU A 367 20.42 4.91 -2.32
CA LEU A 367 19.00 4.93 -2.70
C LEU A 367 18.76 5.95 -3.81
N PRO A 368 18.31 5.55 -5.02
CA PRO A 368 17.93 6.50 -6.06
C PRO A 368 16.56 7.12 -5.73
N PHE A 369 16.41 8.42 -5.99
CA PHE A 369 15.16 9.12 -5.83
C PHE A 369 14.25 8.95 -7.07
N ASN A 370 12.99 8.61 -6.84
CA ASN A 370 11.90 8.62 -7.82
C ASN A 370 10.57 8.88 -7.10
N LEU A 371 9.47 9.11 -7.84
CA LEU A 371 8.15 9.36 -7.24
C LEU A 371 7.63 8.22 -6.35
N GLY A 372 8.12 7.00 -6.53
CA GLY A 372 7.83 5.88 -5.62
C GLY A 372 8.29 6.12 -4.18
N CYS A 373 9.22 7.07 -3.94
CA CYS A 373 9.66 7.46 -2.60
C CYS A 373 8.52 8.08 -1.75
N TRP A 374 7.44 8.57 -2.36
CA TRP A 374 6.22 8.95 -1.63
C TRP A 374 5.55 7.76 -0.95
N GLY A 375 5.91 6.53 -1.32
CA GLY A 375 5.54 5.32 -0.58
C GLY A 375 6.10 5.22 0.85
N PHE A 376 7.01 6.09 1.26
CA PHE A 376 7.43 6.24 2.65
C PHE A 376 6.42 7.02 3.49
N THR A 377 5.71 8.00 2.91
CA THR A 377 4.96 9.01 3.66
C THR A 377 3.55 8.55 4.05
N PHE A 378 2.70 8.18 3.11
CA PHE A 378 1.32 7.80 3.41
C PHE A 378 1.23 6.62 4.39
N PRO A 379 1.94 5.49 4.20
CA PRO A 379 1.86 4.36 5.13
C PRO A 379 2.28 4.72 6.55
N LEU A 380 3.34 5.53 6.70
CA LEU A 380 3.76 6.04 7.99
C LEU A 380 2.73 7.01 8.58
N GLY A 381 2.09 7.82 7.73
CA GLY A 381 1.04 8.76 8.14
C GLY A 381 -0.18 8.05 8.72
N VAL A 382 -0.72 7.06 8.01
CA VAL A 382 -1.90 6.31 8.50
C VAL A 382 -1.57 5.47 9.74
N TYR A 383 -0.36 4.93 9.83
CA TYR A 383 0.08 4.21 11.03
C TYR A 383 0.26 5.16 12.23
N SER A 384 0.74 6.38 12.00
CA SER A 384 0.79 7.43 13.03
C SER A 384 -0.62 7.81 13.49
N LEU A 385 -1.56 8.01 12.58
CA LEU A 385 -2.96 8.30 12.87
C LEU A 385 -3.61 7.17 13.67
N ALA A 386 -3.38 5.90 13.31
CA ALA A 386 -3.86 4.75 14.07
C ALA A 386 -3.31 4.74 15.51
N THR A 387 -2.01 5.02 15.66
CA THR A 387 -1.35 5.10 16.98
C THR A 387 -1.98 6.19 17.85
N LEU A 388 -2.23 7.37 17.28
CA LEU A 388 -2.86 8.49 17.99
C LEU A 388 -4.35 8.24 18.26
N ALA A 389 -5.06 7.51 17.39
CA ALA A 389 -6.44 7.09 17.65
C ALA A 389 -6.50 6.09 18.81
N LEU A 390 -5.58 5.11 18.88
CA LEU A 390 -5.44 4.20 20.03
C LEU A 390 -5.08 4.96 21.31
N ALA A 391 -4.25 6.00 21.22
CA ALA A 391 -3.95 6.85 22.39
C ALA A 391 -5.21 7.49 22.96
N ARG A 392 -6.10 8.00 22.11
CA ARG A 392 -7.39 8.59 22.54
C ARG A 392 -8.35 7.54 23.10
N ALA A 393 -8.48 6.41 22.40
CA ALA A 393 -9.39 5.33 22.79
C ALA A 393 -8.99 4.66 24.12
N THR A 394 -7.69 4.41 24.31
CA THR A 394 -7.17 3.71 25.50
C THR A 394 -6.71 4.64 26.63
N ARG A 395 -6.49 5.93 26.34
CA ARG A 395 -5.89 6.93 27.24
C ARG A 395 -4.50 6.55 27.76
N LEU A 396 -3.78 5.66 27.06
CA LEU A 396 -2.44 5.23 27.42
C LEU A 396 -1.40 6.22 26.89
N ALA A 397 -0.59 6.79 27.78
CA ALA A 397 0.52 7.69 27.42
C ALA A 397 1.53 7.05 26.47
N PHE A 398 1.69 5.73 26.54
CA PHE A 398 2.52 4.95 25.61
C PHE A 398 2.21 5.25 24.16
N PHE A 399 0.94 5.16 23.75
CA PHE A 399 0.53 5.43 22.36
C PHE A 399 0.70 6.91 22.00
N SER A 400 0.48 7.84 22.93
CA SER A 400 0.69 9.28 22.70
C SER A 400 2.16 9.58 22.39
N VAL A 401 3.09 9.01 23.16
CA VAL A 401 4.53 9.20 22.96
C VAL A 401 4.98 8.58 21.64
N ILE A 402 4.62 7.32 21.37
CA ILE A 402 4.98 6.64 20.12
C ILE A 402 4.36 7.37 18.91
N GLY A 403 3.10 7.77 18.98
CA GLY A 403 2.43 8.52 17.93
C GLY A 403 3.14 9.84 17.61
N SER A 404 3.56 10.59 18.63
CA SER A 404 4.32 11.82 18.45
C SER A 404 5.69 11.59 17.78
N ILE A 405 6.40 10.52 18.17
CA ILE A 405 7.67 10.13 17.53
C ILE A 405 7.44 9.76 16.05
N LEU A 406 6.39 9.02 15.75
CA LEU A 406 6.06 8.62 14.37
C LEU A 406 5.69 9.83 13.51
N VAL A 407 4.96 10.82 14.05
CA VAL A 407 4.66 12.06 13.32
C VAL A 407 5.93 12.88 13.09
N ALA A 408 6.83 12.97 14.07
CA ALA A 408 8.12 13.63 13.87
C ALA A 408 8.97 12.94 12.79
N LEU A 409 9.00 11.61 12.77
CA LEU A 409 9.65 10.82 11.71
C LEU A 409 8.98 11.08 10.35
N LEU A 410 7.65 11.10 10.30
CA LEU A 410 6.89 11.43 9.10
C LEU A 410 7.23 12.82 8.57
N ALA A 411 7.31 13.83 9.46
CA ALA A 411 7.69 15.19 9.09
C ALA A 411 9.07 15.23 8.42
N ALA A 412 10.06 14.55 9.00
CA ALA A 412 11.40 14.47 8.44
C ALA A 412 11.42 13.79 7.05
N VAL A 413 10.74 12.65 6.93
CA VAL A 413 10.65 11.90 5.65
C VAL A 413 9.90 12.70 4.60
N TRP A 414 8.75 13.29 4.96
CA TRP A 414 7.97 14.14 4.05
C TRP A 414 8.78 15.32 3.53
N PHE A 415 9.48 16.04 4.41
CA PHE A 415 10.32 17.17 4.02
C PHE A 415 11.40 16.77 3.02
N ILE A 416 12.11 15.67 3.27
CA ILE A 416 13.16 15.16 2.38
C ILE A 416 12.56 14.82 1.00
N VAL A 417 11.44 14.04 0.98
CA VAL A 417 10.81 13.60 -0.26
C VAL A 417 10.22 14.78 -1.02
N ALA A 418 9.60 15.77 -0.34
CA ALA A 418 9.04 16.97 -0.95
C ALA A 418 10.13 17.81 -1.62
N VAL A 419 11.23 18.10 -0.91
CA VAL A 419 12.37 18.85 -1.48
C VAL A 419 12.94 18.13 -2.71
N LEU A 420 13.16 16.82 -2.64
CA LEU A 420 13.68 16.04 -3.77
C LEU A 420 12.70 16.01 -4.95
N THR A 421 11.38 16.01 -4.67
CA THR A 421 10.34 16.10 -5.71
C THR A 421 10.36 17.45 -6.41
N ILE A 422 10.43 18.55 -5.65
CA ILE A 422 10.51 19.90 -6.20
C ILE A 422 11.77 20.05 -7.08
N VAL A 423 12.93 19.65 -6.57
CA VAL A 423 14.19 19.69 -7.33
C VAL A 423 14.09 18.80 -8.59
N GLY A 424 13.57 17.59 -8.48
CA GLY A 424 13.45 16.66 -9.62
C GLY A 424 12.44 17.12 -10.67
N ALA A 425 11.36 17.81 -10.26
CA ALA A 425 10.41 18.43 -11.17
C ALA A 425 11.01 19.65 -11.86
N TRP A 426 11.71 20.50 -11.13
CA TRP A 426 12.40 21.69 -11.66
C TRP A 426 13.45 21.34 -12.70
N ASP A 427 14.27 20.32 -12.42
CA ASP A 427 15.29 19.81 -13.35
C ASP A 427 14.69 19.02 -14.54
N GLY A 428 13.38 18.80 -14.58
CA GLY A 428 12.68 18.05 -15.61
C GLY A 428 12.92 16.52 -15.55
N ARG A 429 13.66 16.01 -14.57
CA ARG A 429 13.97 14.57 -14.44
C ARG A 429 12.75 13.70 -14.18
N LEU A 430 11.78 14.22 -13.41
CA LEU A 430 10.53 13.52 -13.08
C LEU A 430 9.47 13.65 -14.17
N LEU A 431 9.61 14.61 -15.08
CA LEU A 431 8.68 14.91 -16.17
C LEU A 431 9.16 14.39 -17.52
N ALA A 432 10.39 13.87 -17.60
CA ALA A 432 10.97 13.32 -18.82
C ALA A 432 10.57 11.86 -19.00
N ALA A 433 10.13 11.50 -20.21
CA ALA A 433 9.93 10.09 -20.58
C ALA A 433 11.24 9.30 -20.38
N PRO A 434 11.19 8.07 -19.84
CA PRO A 434 12.35 7.21 -19.82
C PRO A 434 12.88 7.02 -21.23
N PRO A 435 14.21 7.06 -21.46
CA PRO A 435 14.79 6.92 -22.79
C PRO A 435 14.31 5.63 -23.44
N SER A 436 13.82 5.73 -24.67
CA SER A 436 13.30 4.58 -25.42
C SER A 436 14.34 3.46 -25.52
N PRO A 437 13.95 2.19 -25.67
CA PRO A 437 14.89 1.08 -25.85
C PRO A 437 15.89 1.35 -27.00
N ARG A 438 15.45 2.01 -28.07
CA ARG A 438 16.31 2.42 -29.20
C ARG A 438 17.36 3.45 -28.79
N SER A 439 17.00 4.44 -27.97
CA SER A 439 17.96 5.44 -27.48
C SER A 439 18.96 4.85 -26.47
N ARG A 440 18.57 3.82 -25.70
CA ARG A 440 19.48 3.06 -24.83
C ARG A 440 20.49 2.27 -25.64
N ALA A 441 20.08 1.62 -26.71
CA ALA A 441 20.96 0.85 -27.62
C ALA A 441 21.99 1.76 -28.31
N VAL A 442 21.55 2.90 -28.86
CA VAL A 442 22.45 3.88 -29.50
C VAL A 442 23.46 4.45 -28.49
N ASN A 443 23.03 4.74 -27.25
CA ASN A 443 23.93 5.23 -26.21
C ASN A 443 24.89 4.16 -25.66
N ALA A 444 24.54 2.87 -25.74
CA ALA A 444 25.42 1.77 -25.39
C ALA A 444 26.53 1.60 -26.46
N LEU A 445 26.19 1.73 -27.72
CA LEU A 445 27.15 1.69 -28.83
C LEU A 445 28.18 2.84 -28.78
N HIS A 446 27.78 4.05 -28.38
CA HIS A 446 28.70 5.18 -28.18
C HIS A 446 29.56 5.09 -26.91
N ARG A 447 29.32 4.15 -26.01
CA ARG A 447 30.11 3.94 -24.79
C ARG A 447 31.09 2.78 -24.88
N SER A 448 31.06 1.98 -25.93
CA SER A 448 32.10 1.00 -26.19
C SER A 448 33.38 1.75 -26.58
N PRO A 449 34.47 1.68 -25.79
CA PRO A 449 35.73 2.25 -26.22
C PRO A 449 36.12 1.51 -27.52
N MET A 450 36.38 2.27 -28.60
CA MET A 450 37.04 1.72 -29.75
C MET A 450 38.36 1.11 -29.27
N SER A 451 38.43 -0.22 -29.28
CA SER A 451 39.70 -0.90 -29.18
C SER A 451 40.51 -0.49 -30.43
N THR A 452 41.45 0.42 -30.25
CA THR A 452 42.46 0.68 -31.24
C THR A 452 43.33 -0.58 -31.43
N PRO A 453 43.66 -0.95 -32.67
CA PRO A 453 44.45 -2.14 -33.02
C PRO A 453 45.86 -2.09 -32.47
#